data_9300654288ad6e54bce4c1976c0f0757
#
_entry.id   9300654288ad6e54bce4c1976c0f0757
#
_cell.length_a   1.000
_cell.length_b   1.000
_cell.length_c   1.000
_cell.angle_alpha   90.00
_cell.angle_beta   90.00
_cell.angle_gamma   90.00
#
_symmetry.space_group_name_H-M   'P 1'
#
loop_
_entity.id
_entity.type
_entity.pdbx_description
1 polymer ?
#
loop_
_entity_poly.entity_id
_entity_poly.type
_entity_poly.pdbx_seq_one_letter_code
_entity_poly.pdbx_strand_id
1 'polypeptide(L)'
;MQLDLSHVALEIREGRQSAANLMQMSIAAAQSPLCANVFSQTFFDEARWAAAETPSTTPLAGLAISVKDLFDTQGTRSAASSLVLQDAPLARTDSTAVARLRAAGAAIIGRTHMVEFAFSGVGVNPHFGTPAALDARHPANPQ
;
A
#
# COMPACT_ATOMS: atom_id res chain seq x y z
N MET A 1 16.06 -15.47 -2.84
CA MET A 1 15.84 -14.83 -4.17
C MET A 1 14.68 -13.88 -3.99
N GLN A 2 14.91 -12.58 -4.16
CA GLN A 2 13.82 -11.60 -4.07
C GLN A 2 13.05 -11.67 -5.37
N LEU A 3 11.78 -12.07 -5.30
CA LEU A 3 10.91 -12.16 -6.48
C LEU A 3 10.43 -10.74 -6.81
N ASP A 4 10.53 -10.32 -8.06
CA ASP A 4 9.92 -9.08 -8.52
C ASP A 4 8.41 -9.27 -8.82
N LEU A 5 7.69 -8.15 -8.98
CA LEU A 5 6.25 -8.19 -9.23
C LEU A 5 5.87 -8.97 -10.49
N SER A 6 6.68 -8.89 -11.53
CA SER A 6 6.41 -9.57 -12.79
C SER A 6 6.48 -11.09 -12.62
N HIS A 7 7.49 -11.56 -11.88
CA HIS A 7 7.63 -12.98 -11.56
C HIS A 7 6.47 -13.47 -10.71
N VAL A 8 6.11 -12.74 -9.65
CA VAL A 8 5.00 -13.13 -8.76
C VAL A 8 3.66 -13.15 -9.51
N ALA A 9 3.40 -12.16 -10.38
CA ALA A 9 2.19 -12.15 -11.20
C ALA A 9 2.13 -13.34 -12.18
N LEU A 10 3.28 -13.75 -12.71
CA LEU A 10 3.38 -14.95 -13.54
C LEU A 10 3.07 -16.22 -12.74
N GLU A 11 3.62 -16.36 -11.52
CA GLU A 11 3.35 -17.47 -10.62
C GLU A 11 1.86 -17.62 -10.30
N ILE A 12 1.17 -16.48 -10.07
CA ILE A 12 -0.28 -16.47 -9.85
C ILE A 12 -1.02 -16.92 -11.12
N ARG A 13 -0.63 -16.39 -12.28
CA ARG A 13 -1.25 -16.72 -13.57
C ARG A 13 -1.13 -18.20 -13.91
N GLU A 14 -0.02 -18.81 -13.56
CA GLU A 14 0.26 -20.23 -13.78
C GLU A 14 -0.26 -21.13 -12.65
N GLY A 15 -0.94 -20.58 -11.65
CA GLY A 15 -1.53 -21.33 -10.54
C GLY A 15 -0.53 -21.86 -9.51
N ARG A 16 0.73 -21.43 -9.56
CA ARG A 16 1.76 -21.84 -8.58
C ARG A 16 1.69 -21.04 -7.28
N GLN A 17 1.08 -19.85 -7.32
CA GLN A 17 0.84 -18.99 -6.17
C GLN A 17 -0.63 -18.54 -6.12
N SER A 18 -1.11 -18.24 -4.93
CA SER A 18 -2.45 -17.69 -4.70
C SER A 18 -2.36 -16.21 -4.35
N ALA A 19 -3.07 -15.36 -5.09
CA ALA A 19 -3.18 -13.93 -4.77
C ALA A 19 -3.73 -13.72 -3.35
N ALA A 20 -4.72 -14.52 -2.94
CA ALA A 20 -5.29 -14.45 -1.59
C ALA A 20 -4.25 -14.79 -0.50
N ASN A 21 -3.42 -15.81 -0.70
CA ASN A 21 -2.36 -16.15 0.25
C ASN A 21 -1.29 -15.07 0.32
N LEU A 22 -0.87 -14.52 -0.81
CA LEU A 22 0.09 -13.42 -0.87
C LEU A 22 -0.46 -12.16 -0.22
N MET A 23 -1.76 -11.89 -0.39
CA MET A 23 -2.43 -10.79 0.30
C MET A 23 -2.41 -10.98 1.82
N GLN A 24 -2.69 -12.17 2.33
CA GLN A 24 -2.61 -12.45 3.77
C GLN A 24 -1.19 -12.23 4.31
N MET A 25 -0.16 -12.66 3.58
CA MET A 25 1.23 -12.39 3.96
C MET A 25 1.55 -10.89 3.97
N SER A 26 1.06 -10.15 2.99
CA SER A 26 1.24 -8.69 2.91
C SER A 26 0.56 -7.97 4.06
N ILE A 27 -0.66 -8.39 4.42
CA ILE A 27 -1.40 -7.82 5.56
C ILE A 27 -0.70 -8.17 6.88
N ALA A 28 -0.25 -9.40 7.06
CA ALA A 28 0.49 -9.80 8.26
C ALA A 28 1.78 -8.97 8.42
N ALA A 29 2.50 -8.73 7.33
CA ALA A 29 3.67 -7.84 7.34
C ALA A 29 3.29 -6.39 7.69
N ALA A 30 2.20 -5.86 7.11
CA ALA A 30 1.71 -4.51 7.38
C ALA A 30 1.26 -4.31 8.84
N GLN A 31 0.78 -5.38 9.49
CA GLN A 31 0.38 -5.38 10.89
C GLN A 31 1.54 -5.63 11.88
N SER A 32 2.71 -5.94 11.37
CA SER A 32 3.88 -6.20 12.21
C SER A 32 4.40 -4.90 12.87
N PRO A 33 5.10 -5.00 14.01
CA PRO A 33 5.74 -3.83 14.65
C PRO A 33 6.73 -3.10 13.73
N LEU A 34 7.30 -3.78 12.74
CA LEU A 34 8.22 -3.19 11.76
C LEU A 34 7.53 -2.17 10.84
N CYS A 35 6.20 -2.25 10.71
CA CYS A 35 5.39 -1.31 9.94
C CYS A 35 4.67 -0.28 10.82
N ALA A 36 5.11 -0.08 12.06
CA ALA A 36 4.59 0.99 12.92
C ALA A 36 4.71 2.35 12.22
N ASN A 37 3.66 3.15 12.26
CA ASN A 37 3.55 4.48 11.62
C ASN A 37 3.69 4.49 10.09
N VAL A 38 3.64 3.32 9.42
CA VAL A 38 3.70 3.28 7.94
C VAL A 38 2.36 3.72 7.33
N PHE A 39 1.25 3.23 7.88
CA PHE A 39 -0.07 3.45 7.28
C PHE A 39 -0.85 4.56 7.99
N SER A 40 -1.38 5.51 7.21
CA SER A 40 -2.36 6.50 7.66
C SER A 40 -3.78 5.90 7.71
N GLN A 41 -4.05 4.93 6.84
CA GLN A 41 -5.31 4.21 6.75
C GLN A 41 -5.07 2.84 6.13
N THR A 42 -5.78 1.81 6.61
CA THR A 42 -5.70 0.45 6.07
C THR A 42 -7.04 0.01 5.49
N PHE A 43 -7.00 -0.83 4.44
CA PHE A 43 -8.15 -1.36 3.72
C PHE A 43 -8.05 -2.89 3.61
N PHE A 44 -7.72 -3.56 4.71
CA PHE A 44 -7.37 -4.98 4.67
C PHE A 44 -8.51 -5.88 4.22
N ASP A 45 -9.76 -5.59 4.58
CA ASP A 45 -10.90 -6.42 4.18
C ASP A 45 -11.23 -6.23 2.71
N GLU A 46 -11.22 -5.00 2.23
CA GLU A 46 -11.38 -4.68 0.81
C GLU A 46 -10.26 -5.28 -0.03
N ALA A 47 -9.02 -5.26 0.49
CA ALA A 47 -7.87 -5.83 -0.19
C ALA A 47 -7.96 -7.37 -0.28
N ARG A 48 -8.43 -8.04 0.79
CA ARG A 48 -8.67 -9.49 0.76
C ARG A 48 -9.71 -9.86 -0.30
N TRP A 49 -10.82 -9.12 -0.31
CA TRP A 49 -11.85 -9.33 -1.29
C TRP A 49 -11.34 -9.09 -2.72
N ALA A 50 -10.67 -7.95 -2.95
CA ALA A 50 -10.11 -7.61 -4.25
C ALA A 50 -9.09 -8.66 -4.74
N ALA A 51 -8.23 -9.17 -3.86
CA ALA A 51 -7.26 -10.21 -4.23
C ALA A 51 -7.93 -11.54 -4.61
N ALA A 52 -9.07 -11.87 -3.98
CA ALA A 52 -9.82 -13.08 -4.28
C ALA A 52 -10.61 -12.99 -5.60
N GLU A 53 -11.17 -11.83 -5.88
CA GLU A 53 -12.06 -11.60 -7.04
C GLU A 53 -11.31 -11.17 -8.32
N THR A 54 -10.07 -10.68 -8.19
CA THR A 54 -9.31 -10.21 -9.36
C THR A 54 -8.88 -11.37 -10.24
N PRO A 55 -9.20 -11.35 -11.54
CA PRO A 55 -8.75 -12.39 -12.46
C PRO A 55 -7.22 -12.49 -12.50
N SER A 56 -6.69 -13.72 -12.40
CA SER A 56 -5.25 -13.98 -12.48
C SER A 56 -4.60 -13.54 -13.81
N THR A 57 -5.41 -13.29 -14.83
CA THR A 57 -4.98 -12.82 -16.15
C THR A 57 -4.70 -11.32 -16.19
N THR A 58 -5.11 -10.55 -15.18
CA THR A 58 -4.79 -9.11 -15.11
C THR A 58 -3.30 -8.90 -14.85
N PRO A 59 -2.71 -7.76 -15.25
CA PRO A 59 -1.27 -7.52 -15.09
C PRO A 59 -0.76 -7.67 -13.67
N LEU A 60 -1.53 -7.22 -12.65
CA LEU A 60 -1.15 -7.27 -11.24
C LEU A 60 -1.87 -8.37 -10.44
N ALA A 61 -2.81 -9.11 -11.06
CA ALA A 61 -3.38 -10.35 -10.53
C ALA A 61 -3.77 -10.34 -9.04
N GLY A 62 -4.31 -9.24 -8.54
CA GLY A 62 -4.69 -9.11 -7.12
C GLY A 62 -3.53 -8.82 -6.16
N LEU A 63 -2.34 -8.49 -6.67
CA LEU A 63 -1.19 -8.17 -5.84
C LEU A 63 -1.41 -6.93 -4.98
N ALA A 64 -0.89 -6.98 -3.76
CA ALA A 64 -0.98 -5.90 -2.79
C ALA A 64 -0.16 -4.68 -3.21
N ILE A 65 -0.76 -3.51 -3.14
CA ILE A 65 -0.07 -2.23 -3.25
C ILE A 65 -0.49 -1.31 -2.10
N SER A 66 0.37 -0.38 -1.74
CA SER A 66 0.02 0.77 -0.90
C SER A 66 0.03 2.06 -1.72
N VAL A 67 -0.78 3.03 -1.31
CA VAL A 67 -0.91 4.33 -1.98
C VAL A 67 -0.41 5.42 -1.03
N LYS A 68 0.52 6.23 -1.49
CA LYS A 68 1.00 7.37 -0.71
C LYS A 68 -0.14 8.37 -0.45
N ASP A 69 -0.20 8.95 0.75
CA ASP A 69 -1.23 9.91 1.18
C ASP A 69 -1.22 11.26 0.41
N LEU A 70 -0.74 11.24 -0.80
CA LEU A 70 -0.72 12.33 -1.76
C LEU A 70 -1.70 12.11 -2.92
N PHE A 71 -2.07 10.85 -3.17
CA PHE A 71 -2.92 10.49 -4.29
C PHE A 71 -4.37 10.33 -3.83
N ASP A 72 -5.29 10.93 -4.56
CA ASP A 72 -6.70 10.69 -4.32
C ASP A 72 -7.04 9.22 -4.52
N THR A 73 -7.71 8.70 -3.52
CA THR A 73 -8.33 7.37 -3.52
C THR A 73 -9.79 7.58 -3.19
N GLN A 74 -10.69 7.19 -4.07
CA GLN A 74 -12.12 7.43 -3.94
C GLN A 74 -12.63 7.04 -2.54
N GLY A 75 -13.41 7.92 -1.93
CA GLY A 75 -14.00 7.71 -0.61
C GLY A 75 -13.06 7.98 0.57
N THR A 76 -11.82 8.39 0.31
CA THR A 76 -10.83 8.74 1.36
C THR A 76 -10.42 10.20 1.29
N ARG A 77 -9.75 10.69 2.34
CA ARG A 77 -9.12 12.02 2.34
C ARG A 77 -7.68 11.92 1.92
N SER A 78 -7.25 12.84 1.06
CA SER A 78 -5.83 13.04 0.76
C SER A 78 -5.32 14.16 1.65
N ALA A 79 -4.82 13.77 2.83
CA ALA A 79 -4.37 14.70 3.85
C ALA A 79 -2.90 15.12 3.70
N ALA A 80 -2.15 14.53 2.75
CA ALA A 80 -0.71 14.75 2.57
C ALA A 80 0.07 14.61 3.89
N SER A 81 -0.38 13.74 4.78
CA SER A 81 0.10 13.55 6.16
C SER A 81 0.25 14.88 6.91
N SER A 82 -0.73 15.78 6.77
CA SER A 82 -0.80 17.09 7.41
C SER A 82 -2.04 17.24 8.26
N LEU A 83 -1.91 17.88 9.41
CA LEU A 83 -3.05 18.28 10.25
C LEU A 83 -3.90 19.36 9.58
N VAL A 84 -3.33 20.18 8.70
CA VAL A 84 -4.04 21.26 7.99
C VAL A 84 -5.12 20.69 7.06
N LEU A 85 -4.91 19.51 6.50
CA LEU A 85 -5.84 18.86 5.58
C LEU A 85 -6.66 17.73 6.22
N GLN A 86 -6.61 17.58 7.54
CA GLN A 86 -7.34 16.50 8.22
C GLN A 86 -8.87 16.55 8.01
N ASP A 87 -9.42 17.75 7.73
CA ASP A 87 -10.83 17.97 7.45
C ASP A 87 -11.13 18.21 5.96
N ALA A 88 -10.16 17.95 5.07
CA ALA A 88 -10.37 18.04 3.64
C ALA A 88 -11.52 17.13 3.19
N PRO A 89 -12.26 17.48 2.13
CA PRO A 89 -13.34 16.64 1.63
C PRO A 89 -12.83 15.29 1.16
N LEU A 90 -13.69 14.27 1.20
CA LEU A 90 -13.37 12.96 0.63
C LEU A 90 -13.19 13.09 -0.89
N ALA A 91 -12.21 12.40 -1.42
CA ALA A 91 -11.99 12.30 -2.86
C ALA A 91 -13.21 11.65 -3.54
N ARG A 92 -13.73 12.27 -4.57
CA ARG A 92 -14.91 11.78 -5.32
C ARG A 92 -14.53 10.68 -6.30
N THR A 93 -13.29 10.67 -6.75
CA THR A 93 -12.75 9.71 -7.71
C THR A 93 -11.31 9.36 -7.34
N ASP A 94 -10.85 8.22 -7.82
CA ASP A 94 -9.42 7.90 -7.78
C ASP A 94 -8.61 8.88 -8.65
N SER A 95 -7.41 9.21 -8.24
CA SER A 95 -6.43 9.83 -9.12
C SER A 95 -6.12 8.91 -10.31
N THR A 96 -5.67 9.48 -11.43
CA THR A 96 -5.36 8.71 -12.63
C THR A 96 -4.39 7.53 -12.36
N ALA A 97 -3.41 7.73 -11.49
CA ALA A 97 -2.45 6.68 -11.13
C ALA A 97 -3.15 5.52 -10.38
N VAL A 98 -3.97 5.84 -9.39
CA VAL A 98 -4.71 4.84 -8.59
C VAL A 98 -5.72 4.10 -9.48
N ALA A 99 -6.48 4.82 -10.31
CA ALA A 99 -7.42 4.21 -11.24
C ALA A 99 -6.74 3.22 -12.21
N ARG A 100 -5.56 3.57 -12.73
CA ARG A 100 -4.78 2.68 -13.60
C ARG A 100 -4.27 1.43 -12.88
N LEU A 101 -3.82 1.57 -11.64
CA LEU A 101 -3.38 0.44 -10.84
C LEU A 101 -4.53 -0.51 -10.52
N ARG A 102 -5.72 0.02 -10.15
CA ARG A 102 -6.93 -0.81 -9.97
C ARG A 102 -7.32 -1.52 -11.26
N ALA A 103 -7.32 -0.80 -12.39
CA ALA A 103 -7.64 -1.39 -13.70
C ALA A 103 -6.63 -2.48 -14.11
N ALA A 104 -5.38 -2.38 -13.65
CA ALA A 104 -4.37 -3.42 -13.83
C ALA A 104 -4.54 -4.61 -12.85
N GLY A 105 -5.52 -4.57 -11.95
CA GLY A 105 -5.81 -5.64 -11.01
C GLY A 105 -5.04 -5.55 -9.70
N ALA A 106 -4.55 -4.37 -9.31
CA ALA A 106 -3.93 -4.18 -8.00
C ALA A 106 -4.98 -4.15 -6.89
N ALA A 107 -4.64 -4.73 -5.73
CA ALA A 107 -5.45 -4.64 -4.51
C ALA A 107 -4.76 -3.68 -3.51
N ILE A 108 -5.45 -2.58 -3.16
CA ILE A 108 -4.88 -1.54 -2.30
C ILE A 108 -5.04 -1.95 -0.83
N ILE A 109 -3.93 -2.17 -0.11
CA ILE A 109 -3.95 -2.55 1.31
C ILE A 109 -4.03 -1.35 2.25
N GLY A 110 -3.74 -0.15 1.79
CA GLY A 110 -3.82 1.05 2.62
C GLY A 110 -3.14 2.26 1.99
N ARG A 111 -3.23 3.36 2.72
CA ARG A 111 -2.54 4.61 2.43
C ARG A 111 -1.35 4.75 3.36
N THR A 112 -0.22 5.22 2.82
CA THR A 112 1.00 5.35 3.61
C THR A 112 1.25 6.80 4.00
N HIS A 113 1.76 6.98 5.22
CA HIS A 113 2.29 8.26 5.67
C HIS A 113 3.44 8.74 4.79
N MET A 114 3.69 10.02 4.86
CA MET A 114 4.74 10.70 4.15
C MET A 114 5.25 11.88 5.00
N VAL A 115 6.36 12.48 4.63
CA VAL A 115 6.68 13.82 5.12
C VAL A 115 5.58 14.78 4.73
N GLU A 116 5.20 15.67 5.63
CA GLU A 116 4.13 16.63 5.43
C GLU A 116 4.27 17.36 4.07
N PHE A 117 3.20 17.34 3.25
CA PHE A 117 3.14 17.91 1.90
C PHE A 117 4.23 17.44 0.92
N ALA A 118 4.88 16.32 1.16
CA ALA A 118 6.01 15.82 0.36
C ALA A 118 7.20 16.81 0.31
N PHE A 119 7.34 17.69 1.29
CA PHE A 119 8.28 18.81 1.27
C PHE A 119 9.75 18.39 1.41
N SER A 120 10.04 17.19 1.94
CA SER A 120 11.40 16.71 2.20
C SER A 120 11.60 15.27 1.72
N GLY A 121 12.83 14.91 1.43
CA GLY A 121 13.23 13.53 1.13
C GLY A 121 13.50 12.66 2.36
N VAL A 122 13.47 13.23 3.57
CA VAL A 122 13.88 12.50 4.80
C VAL A 122 12.75 11.65 5.38
N GLY A 123 11.50 11.88 5.06
CA GLY A 123 10.37 11.06 5.51
C GLY A 123 9.94 11.27 6.97
N VAL A 124 10.47 12.25 7.67
CA VAL A 124 10.09 12.55 9.06
C VAL A 124 8.75 13.26 9.10
N ASN A 125 7.83 12.78 9.93
CA ASN A 125 6.55 13.44 10.18
C ASN A 125 6.32 13.59 11.70
N PRO A 126 6.31 14.82 12.23
CA PRO A 126 6.16 15.05 13.66
C PRO A 126 4.73 14.84 14.16
N HIS A 127 3.73 14.82 13.27
CA HIS A 127 2.31 14.76 13.64
C HIS A 127 1.81 13.32 13.78
N PHE A 128 2.28 12.41 12.91
CA PHE A 128 1.76 11.04 12.82
C PHE A 128 2.81 9.98 13.14
N GLY A 129 4.00 10.41 13.52
CA GLY A 129 5.14 9.52 13.75
C GLY A 129 5.87 9.19 12.43
N THR A 130 7.06 8.66 12.60
CA THR A 130 7.96 8.31 11.51
C THR A 130 8.22 6.82 11.55
N PRO A 131 7.99 6.08 10.46
CA PRO A 131 8.36 4.68 10.42
C PRO A 131 9.87 4.53 10.51
N ALA A 132 10.33 3.50 11.21
CA ALA A 132 11.76 3.18 11.27
C ALA A 132 12.28 2.76 9.88
N ALA A 133 13.51 3.15 9.55
CA ALA A 133 14.18 2.62 8.38
C ALA A 133 14.52 1.14 8.61
N LEU A 134 14.23 0.29 7.64
CA LEU A 134 14.54 -1.13 7.71
C LEU A 134 15.72 -1.43 6.79
N ASP A 135 16.85 -1.84 7.38
CA ASP A 135 17.95 -2.40 6.61
C ASP A 135 17.73 -3.91 6.43
N ALA A 136 17.45 -4.35 5.20
CA ALA A 136 17.21 -5.75 4.89
C ALA A 136 18.42 -6.66 5.22
N ARG A 137 19.63 -6.10 5.37
CA ARG A 137 20.85 -6.83 5.80
C ARG A 137 20.89 -7.02 7.32
N HIS A 138 20.16 -6.18 8.06
CA HIS A 138 20.14 -6.15 9.52
C HIS A 138 18.69 -5.99 10.02
N PRO A 139 17.78 -6.93 9.73
CA PRO A 139 16.34 -6.77 10.00
C PRO A 139 16.00 -6.68 11.50
N ALA A 140 16.90 -7.11 12.37
CA ALA A 140 16.73 -7.05 13.83
C ALA A 140 17.10 -5.70 14.44
N ASN A 141 17.66 -4.76 13.67
CA ASN A 141 18.13 -3.46 14.17
C ASN A 141 17.58 -2.33 13.28
N PRO A 142 16.31 -1.94 13.40
CA PRO A 142 15.74 -0.81 12.66
C PRO A 142 16.46 0.48 13.09
N GLN A 143 16.86 1.27 12.12
CA GLN A 143 17.55 2.57 12.28
C GLN A 143 16.54 3.70 12.51
#